data_027a99ac4537b88297d1c81578117bd1
#
_entry.id   027a99ac4537b88297d1c81578117bd1
#
_cell.length_a   1.000
_cell.length_b   1.000
_cell.length_c   1.000
_cell.angle_alpha   90.00
_cell.angle_beta   90.00
_cell.angle_gamma   90.00
#
_symmetry.space_group_name_H-M   'P 1'
#
loop_
_entity.id
_entity.type
_entity.pdbx_description
1 polymer ?
#
loop_
_entity_poly.entity_id
_entity_poly.type
_entity_poly.pdbx_seq_one_letter_code
_entity_poly.pdbx_strand_id
1 'polypeptide(L)' 'MAENDLFSQRELEVIQHALKQLYEDVSVMNDHQSDAEFTDYLHEIKIIQNRISDTMQHEILN' A
#
# COMPACT_ATOMS: atom_id res chain seq x y z
N MET A 1 4.80 -21.59 -12.67
CA MET A 1 4.27 -21.16 -12.22
C MET A 1 4.40 -20.16 -11.66
N ALA A 2 4.06 -19.59 -11.70
CA ALA A 2 4.25 -18.38 -11.25
C ALA A 2 3.40 -18.18 -10.18
N GLU A 3 3.65 -18.82 -9.30
CA GLU A 3 2.95 -18.68 -8.23
C GLU A 3 2.98 -17.39 -7.67
N ASN A 4 3.82 -16.61 -8.06
CA ASN A 4 3.83 -15.33 -7.46
C ASN A 4 2.79 -14.45 -8.07
N ASP A 5 1.99 -14.92 -8.96
CA ASP A 5 0.98 -14.08 -9.50
C ASP A 5 -0.27 -14.17 -8.71
N LEU A 6 -0.18 -13.82 -7.44
CA LEU A 6 -1.35 -13.78 -6.61
C LEU A 6 -2.32 -12.74 -7.10
N PHE A 7 -1.80 -11.66 -7.65
CA PHE A 7 -2.64 -10.57 -8.12
C PHE A 7 -2.21 -10.13 -9.50
N SER A 8 -3.17 -9.80 -10.33
CA SER A 8 -2.87 -9.25 -11.64
C SER A 8 -2.47 -7.79 -11.51
N GLN A 9 -1.96 -7.22 -12.58
CA GLN A 9 -1.57 -5.84 -12.61
C GLN A 9 -2.74 -4.93 -12.22
N ARG A 10 -3.91 -5.24 -12.76
CA ARG A 10 -5.09 -4.48 -12.47
C ARG A 10 -5.47 -4.56 -11.00
N GLU A 11 -5.36 -5.74 -10.43
CA GLU A 11 -5.68 -5.94 -9.03
C GLU A 11 -4.70 -5.19 -8.15
N LEU A 12 -3.44 -5.15 -8.55
CA LEU A 12 -2.45 -4.39 -7.79
C LEU A 12 -2.77 -2.91 -7.82
N GLU A 13 -3.27 -2.41 -8.93
CA GLU A 13 -3.67 -1.01 -9.02
C GLU A 13 -4.81 -0.70 -8.06
N VAL A 14 -5.77 -1.60 -7.97
CA VAL A 14 -6.91 -1.42 -7.07
C VAL A 14 -6.43 -1.40 -5.63
N ILE A 15 -5.54 -2.33 -5.28
CA ILE A 15 -5.01 -2.41 -3.93
C ILE A 15 -4.22 -1.15 -3.59
N GLN A 16 -3.42 -0.69 -4.53
CA GLN A 16 -2.61 0.50 -4.33
C GLN A 16 -3.50 1.71 -4.07
N HIS A 17 -4.57 1.82 -4.82
CA HIS A 17 -5.52 2.92 -4.66
C HIS A 17 -6.18 2.84 -3.28
N ALA A 18 -6.57 1.66 -2.87
CA ALA A 18 -7.22 1.46 -1.58
C ALA A 18 -6.26 1.79 -0.44
N LEU A 19 -5.00 1.42 -0.59
CA LEU A 19 -4.00 1.71 0.44
C LEU A 19 -3.75 3.20 0.55
N LYS A 20 -3.75 3.89 -0.57
CA LYS A 20 -3.57 5.34 -0.57
C LYS A 20 -4.71 6.02 0.19
N GLN A 21 -5.93 5.58 -0.07
CA GLN A 21 -7.08 6.13 0.60
C GLN A 21 -7.04 5.84 2.09
N LEU A 22 -6.66 4.62 2.45
CA LEU A 22 -6.55 4.22 3.83
C LEU A 22 -5.49 5.04 4.54
N TYR A 23 -4.37 5.28 3.88
CA TYR A 23 -3.29 6.07 4.45
C TYR A 23 -3.79 7.47 4.79
N GLU A 24 -4.52 8.08 3.87
CA GLU A 24 -5.06 9.42 4.10
C GLU A 24 -6.05 9.44 5.25
N ASP A 25 -6.91 8.45 5.32
CA ASP A 25 -7.91 8.38 6.38
C ASP A 25 -7.25 8.22 7.75
N VAL A 26 -6.30 7.32 7.86
CA VAL A 26 -5.62 7.10 9.13
C VAL A 26 -4.76 8.30 9.50
N SER A 27 -4.19 8.95 8.49
CA SER A 27 -3.37 10.14 8.73
C SER A 27 -4.20 11.25 9.35
N VAL A 28 -5.42 11.43 8.87
CA VAL A 28 -6.32 12.43 9.43
C VAL A 28 -6.68 12.08 10.86
N MET A 29 -6.95 10.81 11.13
CA MET A 29 -7.25 10.38 12.48
C MET A 29 -6.07 10.61 13.42
N ASN A 30 -4.86 10.38 12.92
CA ASN A 30 -3.67 10.57 13.71
C ASN A 30 -3.44 12.03 14.04
N ASP A 31 -3.83 12.92 13.15
CA ASP A 31 -3.73 14.35 13.40
C ASP A 31 -4.63 14.78 14.55
N HIS A 32 -5.77 14.13 14.69
CA HIS A 32 -6.71 14.47 15.76
C HIS A 32 -6.36 13.80 17.07
N GLN A 33 -5.81 12.57 16.98
CA GLN A 33 -5.54 11.86 18.18
C GLN A 33 -4.22 11.22 18.01
N SER A 34 -3.16 11.86 18.28
CA SER A 34 -1.80 11.36 18.17
C SER A 34 -1.65 10.04 18.90
N ASP A 35 -1.45 8.98 18.18
CA ASP A 35 -1.36 7.66 18.76
C ASP A 35 -0.25 6.88 18.07
N ALA A 36 0.58 6.22 18.86
CA ALA A 36 1.69 5.46 18.32
C ALA A 36 1.21 4.33 17.41
N GLU A 37 0.06 3.78 17.70
CA GLU A 37 -0.49 2.72 16.87
C GLU A 37 -0.83 3.22 15.48
N PHE A 38 -1.36 4.43 15.38
CA PHE A 38 -1.65 5.03 14.09
C PHE A 38 -0.37 5.25 13.31
N THR A 39 0.68 5.72 13.99
CA THR A 39 1.97 5.95 13.34
C THR A 39 2.54 4.65 12.80
N ASP A 40 2.47 3.59 13.58
CA ASP A 40 2.95 2.28 13.15
C ASP A 40 2.15 1.76 11.97
N TYR A 41 0.85 1.97 12.01
CA TYR A 41 -0.03 1.52 10.95
C TYR A 41 0.26 2.26 9.64
N LEU A 42 0.48 3.56 9.73
CA LEU A 42 0.83 4.35 8.57
C LEU A 42 2.15 3.88 7.95
N HIS A 43 3.09 3.53 8.82
CA HIS A 43 4.38 3.04 8.36
C HIS A 43 4.21 1.71 7.62
N GLU A 44 3.37 0.85 8.16
CA GLU A 44 3.09 -0.44 7.55
C GLU A 44 2.47 -0.26 6.17
N ILE A 45 1.50 0.64 6.07
CA ILE A 45 0.86 0.92 4.79
C ILE A 45 1.89 1.39 3.78
N LYS A 46 2.80 2.24 4.22
CA LYS A 46 3.82 2.78 3.33
C LYS A 46 4.74 1.69 2.81
N ILE A 47 5.10 0.76 3.68
CA ILE A 47 5.95 -0.36 3.28
C ILE A 47 5.24 -1.21 2.22
N ILE A 48 3.97 -1.49 2.43
CA ILE A 48 3.21 -2.30 1.50
C ILE A 48 3.05 -1.57 0.16
N GLN A 49 2.78 -0.27 0.22
CA GLN A 49 2.67 0.52 -1.00
C GLN A 49 3.95 0.47 -1.82
N ASN A 50 5.09 0.55 -1.14
CA ASN A 50 6.37 0.52 -1.82
C ASN A 50 6.61 -0.84 -2.46
N ARG A 51 6.21 -1.91 -1.78
CA ARG A 51 6.35 -3.26 -2.33
C ARG A 51 5.52 -3.43 -3.58
N ILE A 52 4.28 -2.96 -3.54
CA ILE A 52 3.39 -3.09 -4.68
C ILE A 52 3.92 -2.27 -5.84
N SER A 53 4.35 -1.05 -5.55
CA SER A 53 4.88 -0.17 -6.59
C SER A 53 6.10 -0.79 -7.25
N ASP A 54 6.96 -1.40 -6.45
CA ASP A 54 8.15 -2.06 -6.96
C ASP A 54 7.80 -3.24 -7.86
N THR A 55 6.82 -4.03 -7.44
CA THR A 55 6.36 -5.16 -8.21
C THR A 55 5.78 -4.71 -9.55
N MET A 56 4.98 -3.65 -9.53
CA MET A 56 4.36 -3.15 -10.73
C MET A 56 5.41 -2.62 -11.70
N GLN A 57 6.39 -1.90 -11.17
CA GLN A 57 7.45 -1.38 -12.01
C GLN A 57 8.29 -2.48 -12.62
N HIS A 58 8.54 -3.50 -11.84
CA HIS A 58 9.34 -4.62 -12.30
C HIS A 58 8.66 -5.30 -13.48
N GLU A 59 7.35 -5.44 -13.42
CA GLU A 59 6.60 -6.05 -14.49
C GLU A 59 6.60 -5.19 -15.74
N ILE A 60 6.50 -3.91 -15.58
CA ILE A 60 6.48 -2.99 -16.70
C ILE A 60 7.81 -3.03 -17.43
N LEU A 61 8.89 -3.14 -16.69
CA LEU A 61 10.21 -3.14 -17.27
C LEU A 61 10.50 -4.43 -18.03
N ASN A 62 9.78 -5.47 -17.76
CA ASN A 62 9.94 -6.69 -18.48
C ASN A 62 9.08 -6.71 -19.70
#